data_10eb0c14d6d383b88a88fa0e4f18d2e9
#
_entry.id   10eb0c14d6d383b88a88fa0e4f18d2e9
#
_cell.length_a   1.000
_cell.length_b   1.000
_cell.length_c   1.000
_cell.angle_alpha   90.00
_cell.angle_beta   90.00
_cell.angle_gamma   90.00
#
_symmetry.space_group_name_H-M   'P 1'
#
loop_
_entity.id
_entity.type
_entity.pdbx_description
1 polymer ?
#
loop_
_entity_poly.entity_id
_entity_poly.type
_entity_poly.pdbx_seq_one_letter_code
_entity_poly.pdbx_strand_id
1 'polypeptide(L)'
;MYQKKKLYTHDGIFHADDVFAAALISLMCQEIEVTRGPDTKIPENKDGWIIFDIGEGELDHHSPENKEANGTHPGTDIPYAACGLVWRKYYREILEAQNCPEEYYDQVYERLESSLIMGIDAADNGYNPLKGALEKMPNIPEDQQKELLSVQGTGFTITQMIKDFNPAWNSDYDYYSAFMDALSFAKDILLNRLDSIISSLDGKDYVMQCISYSANHIMIMNQFAPWEGILTRMKNDPKAKDIWYVVYPALRGGWNVQCALNNIDDRKSYRHPLPKEWYGLRYEELQKVSGVETAQFCHVSGFLAGCETEADALQMAAIACSH
;
A
#
# COMPACT_ATOMS: atom_id res chain seq x y z
N MET A 1 -13.19 -15.11 21.29
CA MET A 1 -11.86 -15.77 21.30
C MET A 1 -11.80 -16.65 20.06
N TYR A 2 -11.07 -16.22 19.06
CA TYR A 2 -11.01 -16.92 17.76
C TYR A 2 -10.25 -18.23 17.94
N GLN A 3 -10.94 -19.34 17.62
CA GLN A 3 -10.40 -20.71 17.75
C GLN A 3 -9.30 -20.96 16.72
N LYS A 4 -8.49 -22.01 16.97
CA LYS A 4 -7.57 -22.59 15.97
C LYS A 4 -8.31 -22.92 14.69
N LYS A 5 -7.77 -22.48 13.52
CA LYS A 5 -8.29 -22.79 12.19
C LYS A 5 -7.44 -23.85 11.51
N LYS A 6 -8.11 -24.77 10.80
CA LYS A 6 -7.46 -25.75 9.95
C LYS A 6 -7.54 -25.31 8.50
N LEU A 7 -6.40 -25.28 7.83
CA LEU A 7 -6.23 -24.82 6.48
C LEU A 7 -5.80 -25.99 5.58
N TYR A 8 -6.39 -26.06 4.40
CA TYR A 8 -5.96 -26.99 3.36
C TYR A 8 -5.76 -26.28 2.03
N THR A 9 -4.58 -26.46 1.43
CA THR A 9 -4.24 -25.98 0.09
C THR A 9 -3.39 -27.00 -0.64
N HIS A 10 -3.10 -26.76 -1.93
CA HIS A 10 -2.30 -27.67 -2.77
C HIS A 10 -0.86 -27.84 -2.25
N ASP A 11 -0.22 -28.94 -2.58
CA ASP A 11 1.20 -29.22 -2.30
C ASP A 11 2.12 -28.77 -3.47
N GLY A 12 3.43 -29.03 -3.32
CA GLY A 12 4.43 -28.67 -4.31
C GLY A 12 4.78 -27.18 -4.34
N ILE A 13 5.02 -26.65 -5.53
CA ILE A 13 5.34 -25.23 -5.74
C ILE A 13 4.16 -24.39 -5.29
N PHE A 14 4.43 -23.34 -4.52
CA PHE A 14 3.44 -22.37 -4.06
C PHE A 14 3.63 -21.03 -4.75
N HIS A 15 2.54 -20.26 -4.79
CA HIS A 15 2.45 -18.95 -5.40
C HIS A 15 2.17 -17.86 -4.35
N ALA A 16 2.02 -16.62 -4.78
CA ALA A 16 1.75 -15.55 -3.84
C ALA A 16 0.30 -15.58 -3.35
N ASP A 17 -0.64 -16.04 -4.15
CA ASP A 17 -2.05 -16.04 -3.82
C ASP A 17 -2.40 -17.06 -2.72
N ASP A 18 -1.89 -18.31 -2.78
CA ASP A 18 -2.09 -19.31 -1.73
C ASP A 18 -1.37 -18.92 -0.43
N VAL A 19 -0.15 -18.37 -0.51
CA VAL A 19 0.60 -17.89 0.66
C VAL A 19 -0.10 -16.71 1.33
N PHE A 20 -0.54 -15.70 0.57
CA PHE A 20 -1.26 -14.55 1.11
C PHE A 20 -2.66 -14.91 1.58
N ALA A 21 -3.35 -15.86 0.94
CA ALA A 21 -4.61 -16.41 1.43
C ALA A 21 -4.45 -17.03 2.83
N ALA A 22 -3.44 -17.89 3.01
CA ALA A 22 -3.11 -18.47 4.32
C ALA A 22 -2.73 -17.40 5.36
N ALA A 23 -1.94 -16.40 4.96
CA ALA A 23 -1.54 -15.29 5.82
C ALA A 23 -2.75 -14.45 6.26
N LEU A 24 -3.67 -14.10 5.36
CA LEU A 24 -4.93 -13.40 5.69
C LEU A 24 -5.76 -14.17 6.71
N ILE A 25 -5.94 -15.48 6.51
CA ILE A 25 -6.68 -16.33 7.45
C ILE A 25 -5.98 -16.35 8.82
N SER A 26 -4.65 -16.35 8.85
CA SER A 26 -3.88 -16.33 10.10
C SER A 26 -4.09 -15.06 10.93
N LEU A 27 -4.55 -13.96 10.33
CA LEU A 27 -4.82 -12.71 11.03
C LEU A 27 -6.12 -12.73 11.83
N MET A 28 -7.06 -13.64 11.51
CA MET A 28 -8.35 -13.72 12.21
C MET A 28 -8.38 -14.77 13.32
N CYS A 29 -7.26 -15.43 13.63
CA CYS A 29 -7.20 -16.48 14.65
C CYS A 29 -5.86 -16.49 15.39
N GLN A 30 -5.82 -17.12 16.56
CA GLN A 30 -4.59 -17.20 17.36
C GLN A 30 -3.60 -18.23 16.82
N GLU A 31 -4.12 -19.31 16.21
CA GLU A 31 -3.33 -20.43 15.71
C GLU A 31 -3.95 -20.96 14.41
N ILE A 32 -3.10 -21.31 13.48
CA ILE A 32 -3.47 -22.05 12.27
C ILE A 32 -2.76 -23.39 12.23
N GLU A 33 -3.43 -24.39 11.67
CA GLU A 33 -2.85 -25.67 11.30
C GLU A 33 -2.95 -25.80 9.79
N VAL A 34 -1.82 -25.72 9.10
CA VAL A 34 -1.76 -25.80 7.64
C VAL A 34 -1.49 -27.23 7.23
N THR A 35 -2.30 -27.73 6.32
CA THR A 35 -2.07 -29.00 5.60
C THR A 35 -1.96 -28.67 4.11
N ARG A 36 -0.90 -29.18 3.47
CA ARG A 36 -0.70 -29.07 2.02
C ARG A 36 -0.75 -30.46 1.41
N GLY A 37 -1.53 -30.63 0.35
CA GLY A 37 -1.71 -31.95 -0.26
C GLY A 37 -2.48 -31.87 -1.58
N PRO A 38 -2.57 -33.02 -2.32
CA PRO A 38 -3.33 -33.09 -3.57
C PRO A 38 -4.84 -33.14 -3.32
N ASP A 39 -5.65 -32.87 -4.37
CA ASP A 39 -7.13 -32.94 -4.35
C ASP A 39 -7.66 -34.23 -3.74
N THR A 40 -7.00 -35.33 -4.02
CA THR A 40 -7.41 -36.67 -3.55
C THR A 40 -7.32 -36.86 -2.04
N LYS A 41 -6.66 -35.94 -1.31
CA LYS A 41 -6.48 -35.96 0.14
C LYS A 41 -7.22 -34.83 0.86
N ILE A 42 -8.05 -34.09 0.16
CA ILE A 42 -8.94 -33.09 0.78
C ILE A 42 -9.81 -33.82 1.83
N PRO A 43 -9.96 -33.26 3.05
CA PRO A 43 -10.79 -33.85 4.09
C PRO A 43 -12.23 -34.09 3.61
N GLU A 44 -12.74 -35.33 3.74
CA GLU A 44 -14.13 -35.67 3.40
C GLU A 44 -15.11 -34.87 4.27
N ASN A 45 -14.85 -34.78 5.58
CA ASN A 45 -15.57 -33.87 6.44
C ASN A 45 -14.87 -32.49 6.42
N LYS A 46 -15.50 -31.55 5.74
CA LYS A 46 -15.01 -30.16 5.58
C LYS A 46 -15.29 -29.26 6.79
N ASP A 47 -16.00 -29.75 7.81
CA ASP A 47 -16.35 -28.96 8.99
C ASP A 47 -15.10 -28.47 9.73
N GLY A 48 -15.00 -27.15 9.91
CA GLY A 48 -13.87 -26.51 10.57
C GLY A 48 -12.61 -26.34 9.72
N TRP A 49 -12.63 -26.79 8.47
CA TRP A 49 -11.58 -26.55 7.48
C TRP A 49 -11.87 -25.31 6.62
N ILE A 50 -10.85 -24.56 6.32
CA ILE A 50 -10.86 -23.55 5.23
C ILE A 50 -9.99 -24.13 4.13
N ILE A 51 -10.62 -24.49 3.02
CA ILE A 51 -9.99 -25.08 1.84
C ILE A 51 -9.95 -23.98 0.78
N PHE A 52 -8.76 -23.66 0.28
CA PHE A 52 -8.54 -22.60 -0.70
C PHE A 52 -7.50 -23.01 -1.72
N ASP A 53 -7.60 -22.43 -2.90
CA ASP A 53 -6.71 -22.64 -4.04
C ASP A 53 -6.62 -24.12 -4.50
N ILE A 54 -7.65 -24.90 -4.19
CA ILE A 54 -7.78 -26.33 -4.53
C ILE A 54 -9.20 -26.81 -4.25
N GLY A 55 -9.65 -27.85 -4.97
CA GLY A 55 -10.85 -28.61 -4.64
C GLY A 55 -12.14 -28.00 -5.15
N GLU A 56 -12.09 -27.12 -6.14
CA GLU A 56 -13.24 -26.53 -6.84
C GLU A 56 -14.30 -25.88 -5.93
N GLY A 57 -13.88 -25.44 -4.72
CA GLY A 57 -14.73 -24.75 -3.76
C GLY A 57 -14.82 -23.24 -4.04
N GLU A 58 -15.55 -22.52 -3.19
CA GLU A 58 -15.75 -21.06 -3.31
C GLU A 58 -14.48 -20.22 -3.20
N LEU A 59 -13.38 -20.77 -2.67
CA LEU A 59 -12.07 -20.11 -2.53
C LEU A 59 -11.03 -20.69 -3.49
N ASP A 60 -11.48 -21.39 -4.53
CA ASP A 60 -10.64 -21.92 -5.59
C ASP A 60 -11.02 -21.29 -6.92
N HIS A 61 -10.04 -20.85 -7.67
CA HIS A 61 -10.24 -20.15 -8.95
C HIS A 61 -9.79 -20.96 -10.18
N HIS A 62 -9.31 -22.19 -9.98
CA HIS A 62 -8.66 -22.97 -11.04
C HIS A 62 -9.59 -23.46 -12.14
N SER A 63 -10.84 -23.82 -11.82
CA SER A 63 -11.77 -24.24 -12.85
C SER A 63 -12.35 -23.05 -13.64
N PRO A 64 -12.65 -23.19 -14.95
CA PRO A 64 -13.31 -22.15 -15.72
C PRO A 64 -14.66 -21.71 -15.12
N GLU A 65 -15.42 -22.66 -14.59
CA GLU A 65 -16.73 -22.43 -13.96
C GLU A 65 -16.58 -21.57 -12.70
N ASN A 66 -15.55 -21.84 -11.86
CA ASN A 66 -15.24 -21.03 -10.70
C ASN A 66 -14.78 -19.63 -11.09
N LYS A 67 -13.94 -19.48 -12.11
CA LYS A 67 -13.51 -18.14 -12.61
C LYS A 67 -14.71 -17.30 -13.04
N GLU A 68 -15.66 -17.87 -13.77
CA GLU A 68 -16.86 -17.17 -14.19
C GLU A 68 -17.75 -16.81 -13.01
N ALA A 69 -17.97 -17.74 -12.06
CA ALA A 69 -18.78 -17.51 -10.86
C ALA A 69 -18.14 -16.51 -9.89
N ASN A 70 -16.82 -16.51 -9.75
CA ASN A 70 -16.09 -15.61 -8.87
C ASN A 70 -15.98 -14.19 -9.43
N GLY A 71 -16.00 -14.04 -10.76
CA GLY A 71 -15.95 -12.75 -11.44
C GLY A 71 -14.58 -12.06 -11.36
N THR A 72 -14.61 -10.74 -11.43
CA THR A 72 -13.43 -9.87 -11.40
C THR A 72 -13.50 -8.86 -10.26
N HIS A 73 -12.34 -8.30 -9.90
CA HIS A 73 -12.28 -7.19 -8.94
C HIS A 73 -13.10 -5.98 -9.42
N PRO A 74 -13.81 -5.28 -8.51
CA PRO A 74 -14.73 -4.20 -8.88
C PRO A 74 -14.09 -3.14 -9.79
N GLY A 75 -14.74 -2.86 -10.90
CA GLY A 75 -14.28 -1.83 -11.87
C GLY A 75 -13.06 -2.24 -12.70
N THR A 76 -12.68 -3.52 -12.71
CA THR A 76 -11.53 -4.04 -13.46
C THR A 76 -11.89 -5.31 -14.26
N ASP A 77 -10.96 -5.77 -15.11
CA ASP A 77 -11.03 -7.08 -15.77
C ASP A 77 -10.12 -8.10 -15.07
N ILE A 78 -9.59 -7.80 -13.88
CA ILE A 78 -8.69 -8.68 -13.14
C ILE A 78 -9.50 -9.78 -12.46
N PRO A 79 -9.32 -11.07 -12.81
CA PRO A 79 -10.01 -12.17 -12.13
C PRO A 79 -9.53 -12.31 -10.68
N TYR A 80 -10.42 -12.79 -9.82
CA TYR A 80 -10.00 -13.20 -8.48
C TYR A 80 -9.11 -14.45 -8.54
N ALA A 81 -8.10 -14.52 -7.66
CA ALA A 81 -7.39 -15.72 -7.26
C ALA A 81 -7.67 -16.02 -5.78
N ALA A 82 -7.04 -17.03 -5.20
CA ALA A 82 -7.33 -17.47 -3.83
C ALA A 82 -7.16 -16.35 -2.81
N CYS A 83 -6.16 -15.48 -2.97
CA CYS A 83 -5.93 -14.34 -2.08
C CYS A 83 -7.12 -13.38 -2.03
N GLY A 84 -7.60 -12.92 -3.19
CA GLY A 84 -8.74 -12.02 -3.27
C GLY A 84 -10.04 -12.65 -2.82
N LEU A 85 -10.27 -13.94 -3.10
CA LEU A 85 -11.43 -14.68 -2.63
C LEU A 85 -11.48 -14.76 -1.10
N VAL A 86 -10.35 -15.05 -0.46
CA VAL A 86 -10.23 -15.07 1.01
C VAL A 86 -10.45 -13.68 1.59
N TRP A 87 -9.81 -12.64 1.02
CA TRP A 87 -10.00 -11.28 1.46
C TRP A 87 -11.46 -10.84 1.36
N ARG A 88 -12.10 -11.03 0.22
CA ARG A 88 -13.51 -10.71 -0.02
C ARG A 88 -14.45 -11.39 0.97
N LYS A 89 -14.15 -12.64 1.34
CA LYS A 89 -15.00 -13.43 2.23
C LYS A 89 -14.81 -13.07 3.70
N TYR A 90 -13.55 -12.85 4.14
CA TYR A 90 -13.21 -12.80 5.56
C TYR A 90 -12.69 -11.44 6.04
N TYR A 91 -12.74 -10.38 5.22
CA TYR A 91 -12.17 -9.09 5.63
C TYR A 91 -12.75 -8.55 6.92
N ARG A 92 -14.05 -8.76 7.20
CA ARG A 92 -14.68 -8.27 8.43
C ARG A 92 -14.13 -8.96 9.67
N GLU A 93 -14.03 -10.27 9.63
CA GLU A 93 -13.45 -11.07 10.73
C GLU A 93 -11.96 -10.77 10.94
N ILE A 94 -11.23 -10.56 9.83
CA ILE A 94 -9.82 -10.16 9.89
C ILE A 94 -9.69 -8.78 10.55
N LEU A 95 -10.45 -7.79 10.10
CA LEU A 95 -10.37 -6.43 10.61
C LEU A 95 -10.83 -6.33 12.07
N GLU A 96 -11.87 -7.07 12.47
CA GLU A 96 -12.29 -7.20 13.86
C GLU A 96 -11.18 -7.77 14.74
N ALA A 97 -10.51 -8.85 14.29
CA ALA A 97 -9.41 -9.46 15.02
C ALA A 97 -8.17 -8.53 15.13
N GLN A 98 -8.01 -7.61 14.19
CA GLN A 98 -6.94 -6.59 14.20
C GLN A 98 -7.36 -5.30 14.94
N ASN A 99 -8.51 -5.30 15.64
CA ASN A 99 -9.07 -4.14 16.36
C ASN A 99 -9.26 -2.89 15.48
N CYS A 100 -9.53 -3.07 14.19
CA CYS A 100 -9.88 -1.98 13.29
C CYS A 100 -11.26 -1.42 13.67
N PRO A 101 -11.46 -0.10 13.75
CA PRO A 101 -12.81 0.48 13.92
C PRO A 101 -13.74 0.06 12.78
N GLU A 102 -14.99 -0.33 13.12
CA GLU A 102 -15.95 -0.85 12.14
C GLU A 102 -16.27 0.18 11.04
N GLU A 103 -16.27 1.47 11.38
CA GLU A 103 -16.46 2.57 10.42
C GLU A 103 -15.38 2.65 9.33
N TYR A 104 -14.25 1.98 9.51
CA TYR A 104 -13.15 1.94 8.53
C TYR A 104 -13.18 0.71 7.63
N TYR A 105 -13.98 -0.31 7.94
CA TYR A 105 -13.91 -1.62 7.26
C TYR A 105 -13.96 -1.51 5.74
N ASP A 106 -14.92 -0.79 5.20
CA ASP A 106 -15.06 -0.66 3.74
C ASP A 106 -13.90 0.12 3.11
N GLN A 107 -13.39 1.16 3.81
CA GLN A 107 -12.23 1.93 3.34
C GLN A 107 -10.93 1.12 3.41
N VAL A 108 -10.76 0.30 4.45
CA VAL A 108 -9.60 -0.60 4.56
C VAL A 108 -9.69 -1.69 3.52
N TYR A 109 -10.89 -2.27 3.32
CA TYR A 109 -11.13 -3.25 2.26
C TYR A 109 -10.67 -2.73 0.90
N GLU A 110 -11.21 -1.59 0.45
CA GLU A 110 -10.89 -1.00 -0.85
C GLU A 110 -9.41 -0.64 -1.01
N ARG A 111 -8.77 -0.13 0.06
CA ARG A 111 -7.37 0.28 0.01
C ARG A 111 -6.41 -0.91 -0.01
N LEU A 112 -6.66 -1.97 0.76
CA LEU A 112 -5.85 -3.17 0.73
C LEU A 112 -6.05 -3.92 -0.60
N GLU A 113 -7.31 -4.04 -1.04
CA GLU A 113 -7.69 -4.59 -2.34
C GLU A 113 -6.88 -3.96 -3.47
N SER A 114 -6.98 -2.64 -3.64
CA SER A 114 -6.35 -1.91 -4.75
C SER A 114 -4.83 -1.81 -4.64
N SER A 115 -4.26 -1.85 -3.43
CA SER A 115 -2.83 -1.60 -3.22
C SER A 115 -1.97 -2.86 -3.09
N LEU A 116 -2.59 -4.04 -2.92
CA LEU A 116 -1.88 -5.30 -2.74
C LEU A 116 -2.61 -6.48 -3.38
N ILE A 117 -3.86 -6.75 -2.97
CA ILE A 117 -4.57 -7.99 -3.31
C ILE A 117 -4.75 -8.14 -4.82
N MET A 118 -5.28 -7.12 -5.49
CA MET A 118 -5.47 -7.12 -6.96
C MET A 118 -4.19 -7.44 -7.73
N GLY A 119 -3.05 -6.94 -7.24
CA GLY A 119 -1.75 -7.19 -7.87
C GLY A 119 -1.31 -8.65 -7.77
N ILE A 120 -1.62 -9.31 -6.65
CA ILE A 120 -1.35 -10.73 -6.41
C ILE A 120 -2.24 -11.58 -7.33
N ASP A 121 -3.55 -11.33 -7.30
CA ASP A 121 -4.53 -12.07 -8.11
C ASP A 121 -4.28 -11.90 -9.61
N ALA A 122 -3.90 -10.69 -10.05
CA ALA A 122 -3.53 -10.44 -11.44
C ALA A 122 -2.32 -11.28 -11.87
N ALA A 123 -1.29 -11.34 -11.03
CA ALA A 123 -0.08 -12.09 -11.35
C ALA A 123 -0.33 -13.59 -11.42
N ASP A 124 -1.14 -14.13 -10.50
CA ASP A 124 -1.50 -15.55 -10.45
C ASP A 124 -2.33 -15.97 -11.68
N ASN A 125 -3.33 -15.17 -12.04
CA ASN A 125 -4.12 -15.39 -13.25
C ASN A 125 -3.36 -15.12 -14.55
N GLY A 126 -2.07 -14.73 -14.51
CA GLY A 126 -1.31 -14.33 -15.70
C GLY A 126 -1.86 -13.08 -16.38
N TYR A 127 -2.67 -12.28 -15.67
CA TYR A 127 -3.25 -11.05 -16.19
C TYR A 127 -2.23 -9.92 -16.10
N ASN A 128 -2.00 -9.24 -17.22
CA ASN A 128 -1.15 -8.04 -17.27
C ASN A 128 -2.03 -6.80 -17.41
N PRO A 129 -2.19 -5.98 -16.34
CA PRO A 129 -3.05 -4.80 -16.38
C PRO A 129 -2.65 -3.78 -17.46
N LEU A 130 -1.35 -3.62 -17.71
CA LEU A 130 -0.87 -2.70 -18.75
C LEU A 130 -1.24 -3.22 -20.14
N LYS A 131 -1.06 -4.53 -20.39
CA LYS A 131 -1.47 -5.15 -21.65
C LYS A 131 -2.97 -5.00 -21.87
N GLY A 132 -3.79 -5.28 -20.87
CA GLY A 132 -5.24 -5.10 -20.95
C GLY A 132 -5.66 -3.64 -21.19
N ALA A 133 -4.93 -2.67 -20.62
CA ALA A 133 -5.16 -1.25 -20.90
C ALA A 133 -4.77 -0.87 -22.35
N LEU A 134 -3.62 -1.35 -22.83
CA LEU A 134 -3.14 -1.09 -24.19
C LEU A 134 -4.08 -1.67 -25.27
N GLU A 135 -4.66 -2.85 -25.04
CA GLU A 135 -5.66 -3.45 -25.95
C GLU A 135 -6.91 -2.57 -26.11
N LYS A 136 -7.24 -1.78 -25.10
CA LYS A 136 -8.33 -0.79 -25.14
C LYS A 136 -7.93 0.57 -25.76
N MET A 137 -6.64 0.74 -26.13
CA MET A 137 -6.08 1.96 -26.71
C MET A 137 -5.52 1.71 -28.13
N PRO A 138 -6.39 1.51 -29.15
CA PRO A 138 -5.96 1.07 -30.48
C PRO A 138 -5.08 2.06 -31.23
N ASN A 139 -4.95 3.30 -30.75
CA ASN A 139 -4.16 4.36 -31.40
C ASN A 139 -2.67 4.37 -30.98
N ILE A 140 -2.25 3.50 -30.07
CA ILE A 140 -0.83 3.38 -29.70
C ILE A 140 -0.15 2.41 -30.67
N PRO A 141 0.89 2.83 -31.41
CA PRO A 141 1.65 1.96 -32.31
C PRO A 141 2.20 0.72 -31.63
N GLU A 142 2.26 -0.40 -32.35
CA GLU A 142 2.64 -1.71 -31.78
C GLU A 142 4.07 -1.72 -31.21
N ASP A 143 5.00 -0.99 -31.81
CA ASP A 143 6.37 -0.82 -31.33
C ASP A 143 6.41 -0.10 -29.99
N GLN A 144 5.61 0.96 -29.81
CA GLN A 144 5.48 1.68 -28.54
C GLN A 144 4.78 0.81 -27.47
N GLN A 145 3.78 -0.01 -27.83
CA GLN A 145 3.19 -0.96 -26.90
C GLN A 145 4.22 -1.97 -26.39
N LYS A 146 5.06 -2.52 -27.29
CA LYS A 146 6.16 -3.44 -26.94
C LYS A 146 7.18 -2.78 -26.01
N GLU A 147 7.53 -1.52 -26.28
CA GLU A 147 8.45 -0.74 -25.42
C GLU A 147 7.85 -0.58 -24.01
N LEU A 148 6.60 -0.14 -23.88
CA LEU A 148 5.91 0.01 -22.59
C LEU A 148 5.85 -1.31 -21.81
N LEU A 149 5.51 -2.42 -22.46
CA LEU A 149 5.46 -3.73 -21.83
C LEU A 149 6.84 -4.21 -21.38
N SER A 150 7.91 -3.86 -22.10
CA SER A 150 9.29 -4.24 -21.74
C SER A 150 9.76 -3.54 -20.47
N VAL A 151 9.37 -2.27 -20.27
CA VAL A 151 9.72 -1.50 -19.07
C VAL A 151 9.01 -2.02 -17.82
N GLN A 152 7.76 -2.50 -17.95
CA GLN A 152 7.03 -3.09 -16.83
C GLN A 152 7.72 -4.31 -16.20
N GLY A 153 8.43 -5.12 -17.01
CA GLY A 153 9.12 -6.33 -16.57
C GLY A 153 10.41 -6.09 -15.77
N THR A 154 10.82 -4.84 -15.53
CA THR A 154 12.08 -4.52 -14.83
C THR A 154 11.95 -4.44 -13.30
N GLY A 155 10.74 -4.52 -12.75
CA GLY A 155 10.48 -4.42 -11.30
C GLY A 155 10.49 -5.78 -10.60
N PHE A 156 11.17 -5.85 -9.45
CA PHE A 156 11.06 -6.98 -8.53
C PHE A 156 9.76 -6.86 -7.73
N THR A 157 8.84 -7.82 -7.89
CA THR A 157 7.49 -7.77 -7.32
C THR A 157 7.37 -8.63 -6.07
N ILE A 158 6.30 -8.41 -5.28
CA ILE A 158 5.98 -9.25 -4.13
C ILE A 158 5.74 -10.72 -4.55
N THR A 159 5.14 -10.94 -5.71
CA THR A 159 4.92 -12.29 -6.26
C THR A 159 6.23 -12.98 -6.59
N GLN A 160 7.22 -12.24 -7.10
CA GLN A 160 8.57 -12.78 -7.30
C GLN A 160 9.25 -13.10 -5.98
N MET A 161 9.13 -12.23 -4.95
CA MET A 161 9.68 -12.50 -3.62
C MET A 161 9.13 -13.80 -3.04
N ILE A 162 7.81 -14.02 -3.11
CA ILE A 162 7.19 -15.27 -2.63
C ILE A 162 7.69 -16.47 -3.45
N LYS A 163 7.79 -16.34 -4.77
CA LYS A 163 8.31 -17.40 -5.62
C LYS A 163 9.73 -17.84 -5.22
N ASP A 164 10.57 -16.90 -4.80
CA ASP A 164 11.95 -17.16 -4.40
C ASP A 164 12.07 -17.91 -3.06
N PHE A 165 10.99 -18.04 -2.27
CA PHE A 165 10.94 -18.94 -1.11
C PHE A 165 10.84 -20.42 -1.52
N ASN A 166 10.36 -20.75 -2.73
CA ASN A 166 10.29 -22.14 -3.15
C ASN A 166 11.70 -22.76 -3.19
N PRO A 167 11.88 -23.98 -2.66
CA PRO A 167 13.18 -24.64 -2.64
C PRO A 167 13.78 -24.78 -4.03
N ALA A 168 15.08 -24.53 -4.16
CA ALA A 168 15.79 -24.82 -5.39
C ALA A 168 15.78 -26.34 -5.66
N TRP A 169 15.80 -26.76 -6.94
CA TRP A 169 15.71 -28.14 -7.35
C TRP A 169 16.75 -29.09 -6.70
N ASN A 170 17.84 -28.55 -6.21
CA ASN A 170 18.96 -29.25 -5.58
C ASN A 170 19.07 -28.96 -4.07
N SER A 171 18.00 -28.44 -3.45
CA SER A 171 17.92 -28.17 -2.02
C SER A 171 17.23 -29.33 -1.30
N ASP A 172 17.72 -29.64 -0.09
CA ASP A 172 17.07 -30.58 0.84
C ASP A 172 15.97 -29.92 1.69
N TYR A 173 15.73 -28.59 1.52
CA TYR A 173 14.70 -27.87 2.23
C TYR A 173 13.32 -28.25 1.71
N ASP A 174 12.39 -28.62 2.59
CA ASP A 174 11.09 -29.12 2.18
C ASP A 174 10.10 -27.99 1.87
N TYR A 175 9.15 -28.26 0.96
CA TYR A 175 8.16 -27.29 0.53
C TYR A 175 7.20 -26.82 1.61
N TYR A 176 6.94 -27.62 2.65
CA TYR A 176 6.07 -27.22 3.76
C TYR A 176 6.76 -26.16 4.62
N SER A 177 8.01 -26.39 5.02
CA SER A 177 8.80 -25.41 5.78
C SER A 177 8.99 -24.11 5.02
N ALA A 178 9.30 -24.20 3.73
CA ALA A 178 9.44 -23.05 2.84
C ALA A 178 8.12 -22.24 2.71
N PHE A 179 6.98 -22.92 2.62
CA PHE A 179 5.67 -22.29 2.63
C PHE A 179 5.40 -21.56 3.94
N MET A 180 5.74 -22.16 5.09
CA MET A 180 5.55 -21.52 6.40
C MET A 180 6.44 -20.28 6.59
N ASP A 181 7.67 -20.30 6.04
CA ASP A 181 8.53 -19.10 6.02
C ASP A 181 7.94 -18.00 5.14
N ALA A 182 7.47 -18.34 3.94
CA ALA A 182 6.80 -17.41 3.04
C ALA A 182 5.51 -16.83 3.67
N LEU A 183 4.73 -17.67 4.37
CA LEU A 183 3.52 -17.25 5.09
C LEU A 183 3.87 -16.24 6.20
N SER A 184 4.93 -16.49 6.98
CA SER A 184 5.37 -15.55 8.02
C SER A 184 5.75 -14.19 7.41
N PHE A 185 6.50 -14.20 6.32
CA PHE A 185 6.87 -13.00 5.57
C PHE A 185 5.63 -12.24 5.03
N ALA A 186 4.67 -12.96 4.42
CA ALA A 186 3.44 -12.37 3.92
C ALA A 186 2.58 -11.76 5.03
N LYS A 187 2.53 -12.43 6.20
CA LYS A 187 1.84 -11.93 7.39
C LYS A 187 2.41 -10.60 7.87
N ASP A 188 3.74 -10.47 7.95
CA ASP A 188 4.39 -9.22 8.34
C ASP A 188 4.08 -8.08 7.37
N ILE A 189 4.04 -8.36 6.08
CA ILE A 189 3.64 -7.38 5.05
C ILE A 189 2.19 -6.94 5.24
N LEU A 190 1.26 -7.89 5.45
CA LEU A 190 -0.15 -7.60 5.66
C LEU A 190 -0.37 -6.74 6.91
N LEU A 191 0.24 -7.10 8.04
CA LEU A 191 0.15 -6.33 9.29
C LEU A 191 0.64 -4.90 9.09
N ASN A 192 1.85 -4.72 8.55
CA ASN A 192 2.39 -3.39 8.31
C ASN A 192 1.52 -2.57 7.34
N ARG A 193 0.92 -3.23 6.33
CA ARG A 193 0.05 -2.56 5.37
C ARG A 193 -1.27 -2.14 6.00
N LEU A 194 -1.91 -3.01 6.79
CA LEU A 194 -3.13 -2.73 7.54
C LEU A 194 -2.90 -1.58 8.52
N ASP A 195 -1.84 -1.64 9.34
CA ASP A 195 -1.49 -0.57 10.28
C ASP A 195 -1.31 0.78 9.57
N SER A 196 -0.63 0.79 8.43
CA SER A 196 -0.44 2.01 7.63
C SER A 196 -1.77 2.58 7.11
N ILE A 197 -2.68 1.71 6.65
CA ILE A 197 -3.99 2.12 6.15
C ILE A 197 -4.86 2.66 7.29
N ILE A 198 -4.96 1.93 8.40
CA ILE A 198 -5.76 2.30 9.58
C ILE A 198 -5.23 3.62 10.17
N SER A 199 -3.93 3.73 10.41
CA SER A 199 -3.30 4.96 10.91
C SER A 199 -3.56 6.17 9.99
N SER A 200 -3.60 5.94 8.67
CA SER A 200 -3.97 7.00 7.71
C SER A 200 -5.43 7.44 7.83
N LEU A 201 -6.32 6.54 8.26
CA LEU A 201 -7.73 6.86 8.51
C LEU A 201 -7.91 7.57 9.85
N ASP A 202 -7.26 7.10 10.91
CA ASP A 202 -7.28 7.74 12.23
C ASP A 202 -6.80 9.20 12.18
N GLY A 203 -5.76 9.46 11.38
CA GLY A 203 -5.22 10.82 11.22
C GLY A 203 -6.14 11.79 10.46
N LYS A 204 -7.22 11.31 9.83
CA LYS A 204 -8.03 12.13 8.91
C LYS A 204 -8.68 13.33 9.60
N ASP A 205 -9.35 13.13 10.73
CA ASP A 205 -10.08 14.20 11.41
C ASP A 205 -9.13 15.28 11.95
N TYR A 206 -7.97 14.87 12.46
CA TYR A 206 -6.94 15.80 12.88
C TYR A 206 -6.40 16.64 11.72
N VAL A 207 -6.11 16.03 10.58
CA VAL A 207 -5.66 16.75 9.38
C VAL A 207 -6.75 17.68 8.85
N MET A 208 -8.02 17.25 8.84
CA MET A 208 -9.16 18.09 8.47
C MET A 208 -9.27 19.32 9.38
N GLN A 209 -9.06 19.15 10.67
CA GLN A 209 -9.00 20.25 11.62
C GLN A 209 -7.84 21.20 11.28
N CYS A 210 -6.64 20.70 11.04
CA CYS A 210 -5.48 21.52 10.66
C CYS A 210 -5.74 22.29 9.35
N ILE A 211 -6.40 21.67 8.34
CA ILE A 211 -6.82 22.35 7.11
C ILE A 211 -7.77 23.51 7.43
N SER A 212 -8.72 23.31 8.35
CA SER A 212 -9.70 24.36 8.70
C SER A 212 -9.05 25.59 9.35
N TYR A 213 -7.93 25.41 10.04
CA TYR A 213 -7.15 26.48 10.67
C TYR A 213 -6.02 27.02 9.81
N SER A 214 -5.79 26.47 8.61
CA SER A 214 -4.75 26.95 7.71
C SER A 214 -4.97 28.42 7.31
N ALA A 215 -3.87 29.16 7.16
CA ALA A 215 -3.88 30.57 6.77
C ALA A 215 -2.61 30.90 5.96
N ASN A 216 -2.70 31.89 5.08
CA ASN A 216 -1.56 32.39 4.31
C ASN A 216 -0.79 31.27 3.58
N HIS A 217 -1.53 30.32 2.99
CA HIS A 217 -1.01 29.15 2.26
C HIS A 217 -0.25 28.13 3.13
N ILE A 218 -0.31 28.25 4.47
CA ILE A 218 0.41 27.39 5.41
C ILE A 218 -0.57 26.62 6.28
N MET A 219 -0.40 25.29 6.34
CA MET A 219 -1.03 24.42 7.32
C MET A 219 -0.03 24.01 8.39
N ILE A 220 -0.40 24.15 9.67
CA ILE A 220 0.45 23.79 10.81
C ILE A 220 -0.13 22.54 11.48
N MET A 221 0.74 21.59 11.79
CA MET A 221 0.40 20.41 12.59
C MET A 221 1.32 20.31 13.80
N ASN A 222 0.76 20.16 14.99
CA ASN A 222 1.52 20.03 16.24
C ASN A 222 2.08 18.61 16.45
N GLN A 223 1.64 17.66 15.66
CA GLN A 223 2.16 16.30 15.55
C GLN A 223 2.10 15.85 14.11
N PHE A 224 2.97 14.92 13.72
CA PHE A 224 2.88 14.34 12.37
C PHE A 224 1.62 13.49 12.22
N ALA A 225 0.92 13.66 11.11
CA ALA A 225 -0.14 12.77 10.64
C ALA A 225 -0.02 12.61 9.11
N PRO A 226 -0.55 11.53 8.50
CA PRO A 226 -0.46 11.27 7.06
C PRO A 226 -1.34 12.23 6.24
N TRP A 227 -0.91 13.46 6.07
CA TRP A 227 -1.67 14.57 5.50
C TRP A 227 -1.70 14.61 3.97
N GLU A 228 -0.65 14.11 3.28
CA GLU A 228 -0.49 14.26 1.82
C GLU A 228 -1.68 13.70 1.03
N GLY A 229 -2.06 12.45 1.32
CA GLY A 229 -3.16 11.80 0.65
C GLY A 229 -4.53 12.40 0.99
N ILE A 230 -4.70 12.96 2.19
CA ILE A 230 -5.94 13.63 2.61
C ILE A 230 -6.05 14.97 1.87
N LEU A 231 -5.01 15.79 1.93
CA LEU A 231 -4.97 17.10 1.31
C LEU A 231 -5.15 17.01 -0.23
N THR A 232 -4.55 16.02 -0.87
CA THR A 232 -4.66 15.82 -2.32
C THR A 232 -6.04 15.38 -2.76
N ARG A 233 -6.73 14.53 -1.97
CA ARG A 233 -8.12 14.12 -2.25
C ARG A 233 -9.13 15.26 -2.08
N MET A 234 -8.81 16.24 -1.24
CA MET A 234 -9.63 17.44 -1.01
C MET A 234 -9.39 18.57 -2.04
N LYS A 235 -8.91 18.24 -3.23
CA LYS A 235 -8.58 19.21 -4.30
C LYS A 235 -9.70 20.17 -4.69
N ASN A 236 -10.96 19.86 -4.36
CA ASN A 236 -12.12 20.71 -4.61
C ASN A 236 -12.49 21.61 -3.42
N ASP A 237 -11.90 21.39 -2.24
CA ASP A 237 -12.08 22.24 -1.07
C ASP A 237 -11.21 23.50 -1.23
N PRO A 238 -11.78 24.73 -1.15
CA PRO A 238 -11.02 25.97 -1.35
C PRO A 238 -9.86 26.13 -0.37
N LYS A 239 -10.04 25.79 0.92
CA LYS A 239 -8.99 25.90 1.92
C LYS A 239 -7.89 24.87 1.68
N ALA A 240 -8.25 23.63 1.44
CA ALA A 240 -7.28 22.59 1.14
C ALA A 240 -6.46 22.90 -0.13
N LYS A 241 -7.10 23.46 -1.14
CA LYS A 241 -6.43 23.88 -2.39
C LYS A 241 -5.45 25.03 -2.18
N ASP A 242 -5.76 25.94 -1.26
CA ASP A 242 -4.95 27.14 -0.97
C ASP A 242 -3.68 26.84 -0.16
N ILE A 243 -3.53 25.62 0.39
CA ILE A 243 -2.34 25.24 1.16
C ILE A 243 -1.19 24.89 0.19
N TRP A 244 -0.07 25.62 0.32
CA TRP A 244 1.16 25.38 -0.42
C TRP A 244 2.20 24.64 0.40
N TYR A 245 2.27 24.96 1.72
CA TYR A 245 3.22 24.38 2.65
C TYR A 245 2.56 23.80 3.88
N VAL A 246 3.15 22.71 4.37
CA VAL A 246 2.76 22.06 5.62
C VAL A 246 3.95 22.11 6.57
N VAL A 247 3.73 22.66 7.77
CA VAL A 247 4.73 22.77 8.84
C VAL A 247 4.38 21.76 9.93
N TYR A 248 5.33 20.93 10.31
CA TYR A 248 5.11 19.86 11.30
C TYR A 248 6.41 19.43 11.98
N PRO A 249 6.36 18.86 13.22
CA PRO A 249 7.55 18.38 13.93
C PRO A 249 8.22 17.22 13.20
N ALA A 250 9.55 17.27 13.07
CA ALA A 250 10.34 16.24 12.42
C ALA A 250 10.64 15.10 13.40
N LEU A 251 10.66 13.85 12.89
CA LEU A 251 10.95 12.65 13.70
C LEU A 251 12.33 12.66 14.38
N ARG A 252 13.28 13.39 13.80
CA ARG A 252 14.66 13.53 14.34
C ARG A 252 14.87 14.76 15.22
N GLY A 253 13.78 15.42 15.60
CA GLY A 253 13.77 16.70 16.27
C GLY A 253 13.79 17.89 15.31
N GLY A 254 13.34 19.04 15.76
CA GLY A 254 13.11 20.22 14.94
C GLY A 254 11.78 20.16 14.18
N TRP A 255 11.65 20.97 13.15
CA TRP A 255 10.43 21.19 12.39
C TRP A 255 10.70 21.16 10.88
N ASN A 256 9.77 20.60 10.15
CA ASN A 256 9.80 20.51 8.70
C ASN A 256 8.88 21.56 8.05
N VAL A 257 9.31 22.06 6.91
CA VAL A 257 8.48 22.79 5.93
C VAL A 257 8.44 21.97 4.67
N GLN A 258 7.27 21.42 4.33
CA GLN A 258 7.11 20.53 3.16
C GLN A 258 6.10 21.10 2.17
N CYS A 259 6.42 21.05 0.89
CA CYS A 259 5.54 21.48 -0.18
C CYS A 259 4.36 20.53 -0.35
N ALA A 260 3.15 21.08 -0.48
CA ALA A 260 1.98 20.31 -0.87
C ALA A 260 2.04 19.93 -2.36
N LEU A 261 1.54 18.73 -2.69
CA LEU A 261 1.47 18.21 -4.05
C LEU A 261 0.18 18.61 -4.74
N ASN A 262 0.23 18.80 -6.05
CA ASN A 262 -0.96 18.91 -6.92
C ASN A 262 -1.61 17.54 -7.13
N ASN A 263 -0.78 16.49 -7.26
CA ASN A 263 -1.18 15.10 -7.44
C ASN A 263 -0.27 14.19 -6.64
N ILE A 264 -0.86 13.26 -5.87
CA ILE A 264 -0.11 12.29 -5.05
C ILE A 264 0.74 11.32 -5.89
N ASP A 265 0.32 11.05 -7.11
CA ASP A 265 1.01 10.14 -8.03
C ASP A 265 2.19 10.81 -8.74
N ASP A 266 2.26 12.15 -8.73
CA ASP A 266 3.38 12.93 -9.26
C ASP A 266 4.14 13.63 -8.12
N ARG A 267 5.14 12.94 -7.61
CA ARG A 267 6.00 13.40 -6.50
C ARG A 267 6.86 14.63 -6.82
N LYS A 268 6.80 15.15 -8.04
CA LYS A 268 7.51 16.36 -8.49
C LYS A 268 6.57 17.52 -8.79
N SER A 269 5.26 17.30 -8.76
CA SER A 269 4.25 18.32 -9.01
C SER A 269 3.87 19.05 -7.73
N TYR A 270 4.75 19.92 -7.25
CA TYR A 270 4.48 20.75 -6.08
C TYR A 270 3.56 21.91 -6.42
N ARG A 271 2.67 22.30 -5.49
CA ARG A 271 1.80 23.48 -5.64
C ARG A 271 2.63 24.75 -5.70
N HIS A 272 3.63 24.82 -4.83
CA HIS A 272 4.62 25.91 -4.79
C HIS A 272 5.95 25.32 -4.29
N PRO A 273 7.02 25.23 -5.12
CA PRO A 273 8.32 24.76 -4.65
C PRO A 273 8.99 25.79 -3.74
N LEU A 274 9.90 25.34 -2.87
CA LEU A 274 10.74 26.24 -2.09
C LEU A 274 11.63 27.10 -3.02
N PRO A 275 12.17 28.25 -2.53
CA PRO A 275 13.07 29.09 -3.32
C PRO A 275 14.27 28.30 -3.85
N LYS A 276 14.58 28.46 -5.13
CA LYS A 276 15.65 27.69 -5.80
C LYS A 276 17.03 27.90 -5.21
N GLU A 277 17.28 29.08 -4.70
CA GLU A 277 18.53 29.45 -4.03
C GLU A 277 18.78 28.70 -2.73
N TRP A 278 17.75 28.01 -2.17
CA TRP A 278 17.89 27.19 -0.98
C TRP A 278 18.26 25.73 -1.30
N TYR A 279 18.10 25.30 -2.55
CA TYR A 279 18.21 23.90 -2.92
C TYR A 279 19.60 23.31 -2.59
N GLY A 280 19.61 22.24 -1.82
CA GLY A 280 20.83 21.52 -1.42
C GLY A 280 21.66 22.20 -0.34
N LEU A 281 21.32 23.45 0.07
CA LEU A 281 22.04 24.15 1.10
C LEU A 281 21.77 23.59 2.49
N ARG A 282 22.74 23.77 3.40
CA ARG A 282 22.68 23.29 4.78
C ARG A 282 23.28 24.34 5.73
N TYR A 283 22.79 24.34 6.97
CA TYR A 283 23.29 25.11 8.09
C TYR A 283 23.66 26.57 7.70
N GLU A 284 24.88 27.03 7.98
CA GLU A 284 25.32 28.42 7.79
C GLU A 284 25.03 28.95 6.37
N GLU A 285 25.20 28.13 5.33
CA GLU A 285 24.90 28.54 3.95
C GLU A 285 23.41 28.82 3.77
N LEU A 286 22.56 27.90 4.26
CA LEU A 286 21.12 28.07 4.19
C LEU A 286 20.64 29.23 5.06
N GLN A 287 21.16 29.35 6.29
CA GLN A 287 20.84 30.44 7.22
C GLN A 287 21.14 31.80 6.59
N LYS A 288 22.30 31.93 5.94
CA LYS A 288 22.70 33.17 5.26
C LYS A 288 21.79 33.54 4.10
N VAL A 289 21.36 32.53 3.30
CA VAL A 289 20.54 32.76 2.10
C VAL A 289 19.06 32.93 2.46
N SER A 290 18.55 32.15 3.41
CA SER A 290 17.16 32.24 3.87
C SER A 290 16.88 33.37 4.86
N GLY A 291 17.90 33.82 5.59
CA GLY A 291 17.73 34.77 6.71
C GLY A 291 17.10 34.13 7.95
N VAL A 292 17.04 32.78 8.04
CA VAL A 292 16.45 32.03 9.16
C VAL A 292 17.57 31.39 9.99
N GLU A 293 17.72 31.80 11.25
CA GLU A 293 18.89 31.49 12.09
C GLU A 293 19.08 29.99 12.38
N THR A 294 17.99 29.23 12.52
CA THR A 294 18.05 27.80 12.86
C THR A 294 17.79 26.88 11.68
N ALA A 295 17.82 27.40 10.44
CA ALA A 295 17.65 26.60 9.26
C ALA A 295 18.76 25.52 9.16
N GLN A 296 18.36 24.25 8.98
CA GLN A 296 19.26 23.12 9.02
C GLN A 296 19.59 22.58 7.63
N PHE A 297 18.56 22.44 6.78
CA PHE A 297 18.72 21.95 5.42
C PHE A 297 17.56 22.34 4.51
N CYS A 298 17.83 22.38 3.21
CA CYS A 298 16.83 22.31 2.17
C CYS A 298 17.18 21.17 1.20
N HIS A 299 16.21 20.33 0.89
CA HIS A 299 16.43 19.20 -0.02
C HIS A 299 16.79 19.70 -1.43
N VAL A 300 17.64 18.95 -2.15
CA VAL A 300 18.10 19.30 -3.50
C VAL A 300 16.99 19.49 -4.53
N SER A 301 15.81 18.88 -4.30
CA SER A 301 14.61 19.03 -5.16
C SER A 301 13.66 20.13 -4.65
N GLY A 302 13.99 20.86 -3.60
CA GLY A 302 13.20 21.99 -3.09
C GLY A 302 11.81 21.65 -2.56
N PHE A 303 11.55 20.41 -2.14
CA PHE A 303 10.24 20.03 -1.61
C PHE A 303 10.14 20.04 -0.08
N LEU A 304 11.29 20.03 0.60
CA LEU A 304 11.38 19.89 2.05
C LEU A 304 12.54 20.72 2.58
N ALA A 305 12.29 21.47 3.65
CA ALA A 305 13.32 22.12 4.45
C ALA A 305 13.11 21.82 5.94
N GLY A 306 14.15 21.95 6.75
CA GLY A 306 14.11 21.72 8.19
C GLY A 306 14.73 22.86 8.98
N CYS A 307 14.17 23.13 10.17
CA CYS A 307 14.61 24.11 11.15
C CYS A 307 14.61 23.51 12.55
N GLU A 308 15.23 24.17 13.53
CA GLU A 308 15.17 23.70 14.93
C GLU A 308 13.85 24.05 15.62
N THR A 309 13.25 25.20 15.30
CA THR A 309 12.06 25.70 15.97
C THR A 309 10.86 25.80 15.03
N GLU A 310 9.65 25.74 15.61
CA GLU A 310 8.40 25.98 14.90
C GLU A 310 8.36 27.40 14.29
N ALA A 311 8.81 28.40 15.09
CA ALA A 311 8.79 29.78 14.66
C ALA A 311 9.65 30.01 13.41
N ASP A 312 10.83 29.40 13.35
CA ASP A 312 11.72 29.50 12.20
C ASP A 312 11.18 28.69 10.98
N ALA A 313 10.54 27.55 11.20
CA ALA A 313 9.87 26.83 10.12
C ALA A 313 8.72 27.64 9.53
N LEU A 314 7.92 28.31 10.35
CA LEU A 314 6.88 29.24 9.89
C LEU A 314 7.48 30.43 9.15
N GLN A 315 8.59 30.98 9.62
CA GLN A 315 9.30 32.06 8.93
C GLN A 315 9.80 31.60 7.55
N MET A 316 10.41 30.40 7.45
CA MET A 316 10.82 29.84 6.17
C MET A 316 9.63 29.67 5.22
N ALA A 317 8.51 29.11 5.70
CA ALA A 317 7.31 28.93 4.88
C ALA A 317 6.76 30.28 4.40
N ALA A 318 6.72 31.30 5.28
CA ALA A 318 6.25 32.64 4.92
C ALA A 318 7.16 33.32 3.89
N ILE A 319 8.48 33.20 4.02
CA ILE A 319 9.44 33.70 3.02
C ILE A 319 9.19 33.00 1.68
N ALA A 320 9.05 31.67 1.70
CA ALA A 320 8.81 30.88 0.49
C ALA A 320 7.49 31.26 -0.20
N CYS A 321 6.43 31.64 0.54
CA CYS A 321 5.18 32.13 -0.04
C CYS A 321 5.34 33.47 -0.80
N SER A 322 6.41 34.22 -0.55
CA SER A 322 6.64 35.54 -1.15
C SER A 322 7.51 35.47 -2.42
N HIS A 323 8.03 34.30 -2.77
CA HIS A 323 8.88 34.06 -3.95
C HIS A 323 8.08 33.46 -5.10
#